data_4828c552bf78740f22240719dc1ef3c1
#
_entry.id   4828c552bf78740f22240719dc1ef3c1
#
_cell.length_a   1.000
_cell.length_b   1.000
_cell.length_c   1.000
_cell.angle_alpha   90.00
_cell.angle_beta   90.00
_cell.angle_gamma   90.00
#
_symmetry.space_group_name_H-M   'P 1'
#
loop_
_entity.id
_entity.type
_entity.pdbx_description
1 polymer ?
#
loop_
_entity_poly.entity_id
_entity_poly.type
_entity_poly.pdbx_seq_one_letter_code
_entity_poly.pdbx_strand_id
1 'polypeptide(L)'
;MGIEEQFKIINKLQNQIRRLQLQPEQWDQEYLEKIKVDFTYASNNLEGNKITHGQTIQILKDLVSPQDAAISDYLDIVNHKKVLDMVFENYALEQITEENIKKLHRELMKSQAQWGDDIHYDPGKYKIFENRTYRSDGKEHLYAAPDEVPTAMSTLILETNESLKYSDFNNIERHPLTIATRFHYVFLNRIHPFGDGNGRIARIFMNLILLQKQFPPIFINQIDKKQYLEYFSREEKTEGAMLEFMVVRLIESLKAKRKYLSAKANINTGTSKNKG
;
A
#
# COMPACT_ATOMS: atom_id res chain seq x y z
N MET A 1 -1.38 -10.86 -22.83
CA MET A 1 -0.28 -9.88 -22.90
C MET A 1 0.77 -10.35 -21.92
N GLY A 2 2.00 -10.57 -22.40
CA GLY A 2 3.10 -11.02 -21.53
C GLY A 2 3.57 -9.94 -20.55
N ILE A 3 4.27 -10.38 -19.50
CA ILE A 3 4.76 -9.47 -18.44
C ILE A 3 5.68 -8.37 -18.99
N GLU A 4 6.57 -8.72 -19.93
CA GLU A 4 7.47 -7.75 -20.55
C GLU A 4 6.74 -6.62 -21.30
N GLU A 5 5.65 -6.96 -21.99
CA GLU A 5 4.85 -5.96 -22.70
C GLU A 5 4.12 -5.04 -21.71
N GLN A 6 3.67 -5.58 -20.59
CA GLN A 6 3.07 -4.78 -19.51
C GLN A 6 4.08 -3.79 -18.90
N PHE A 7 5.33 -4.18 -18.68
CA PHE A 7 6.38 -3.28 -18.21
C PHE A 7 6.71 -2.18 -19.23
N LYS A 8 6.69 -2.47 -20.54
CA LYS A 8 6.81 -1.43 -21.58
C LYS A 8 5.67 -0.40 -21.49
N ILE A 9 4.45 -0.86 -21.18
CA ILE A 9 3.31 0.05 -20.94
C ILE A 9 3.52 0.90 -19.70
N ILE A 10 3.99 0.33 -18.59
CA ILE A 10 4.34 1.06 -17.36
C ILE A 10 5.34 2.18 -17.68
N ASN A 11 6.44 1.86 -18.32
CA ASN A 11 7.50 2.82 -18.68
C ASN A 11 6.97 3.93 -19.62
N LYS A 12 6.15 3.56 -20.60
CA LYS A 12 5.49 4.55 -21.48
C LYS A 12 4.59 5.51 -20.71
N LEU A 13 3.76 5.00 -19.83
CA LEU A 13 2.86 5.81 -19.01
C LEU A 13 3.64 6.72 -18.06
N GLN A 14 4.68 6.20 -17.41
CA GLN A 14 5.53 6.97 -16.50
C GLN A 14 6.24 8.11 -17.24
N ASN A 15 6.75 7.87 -18.44
CA ASN A 15 7.36 8.91 -19.27
C ASN A 15 6.33 9.98 -19.70
N GLN A 16 5.08 9.60 -19.99
CA GLN A 16 4.01 10.55 -20.29
C GLN A 16 3.67 11.42 -19.06
N ILE A 17 3.60 10.81 -17.86
CA ILE A 17 3.34 11.51 -16.61
C ILE A 17 4.44 12.52 -16.31
N ARG A 18 5.72 12.14 -16.43
CA ARG A 18 6.87 13.04 -16.23
C ARG A 18 6.79 14.29 -17.11
N ARG A 19 6.33 14.15 -18.35
CA ARG A 19 6.17 15.30 -19.28
C ARG A 19 5.03 16.24 -18.90
N LEU A 20 4.04 15.77 -18.16
CA LEU A 20 2.90 16.56 -17.70
C LEU A 20 3.19 17.27 -16.36
N GLN A 21 4.21 16.87 -15.62
CA GLN A 21 4.57 17.46 -14.34
C GLN A 21 5.53 18.65 -14.55
N LEU A 22 5.20 19.79 -13.95
CA LEU A 22 6.09 20.98 -13.94
C LEU A 22 7.36 20.73 -13.14
N GLN A 23 7.24 19.94 -12.06
CA GLN A 23 8.35 19.50 -11.20
C GLN A 23 8.26 17.98 -11.05
N PRO A 24 8.92 17.21 -11.93
CA PRO A 24 8.82 15.75 -11.96
C PRO A 24 9.18 15.04 -10.65
N GLU A 25 10.06 15.66 -9.84
CA GLU A 25 10.55 15.11 -8.58
C GLU A 25 9.59 15.37 -7.39
N GLN A 26 8.57 16.20 -7.58
CA GLN A 26 7.60 16.53 -6.53
C GLN A 26 6.22 15.97 -6.84
N TRP A 27 5.57 15.48 -5.80
CA TRP A 27 4.18 15.07 -5.89
C TRP A 27 3.26 16.27 -5.79
N ASP A 28 2.23 16.28 -6.63
CA ASP A 28 1.13 17.23 -6.53
C ASP A 28 0.34 16.99 -5.23
N GLN A 29 0.25 17.99 -4.36
CA GLN A 29 -0.33 17.85 -3.02
C GLN A 29 -1.82 17.52 -3.08
N GLU A 30 -2.57 18.14 -3.99
CA GLU A 30 -4.00 17.86 -4.16
C GLU A 30 -4.22 16.41 -4.60
N TYR A 31 -3.35 15.91 -5.49
CA TYR A 31 -3.37 14.50 -5.89
C TYR A 31 -3.04 13.57 -4.72
N LEU A 32 -2.05 13.92 -3.88
CA LEU A 32 -1.71 13.12 -2.69
C LEU A 32 -2.86 13.07 -1.69
N GLU A 33 -3.54 14.19 -1.43
CA GLU A 33 -4.70 14.20 -0.52
C GLU A 33 -5.83 13.31 -1.05
N LYS A 34 -6.10 13.35 -2.35
CA LYS A 34 -7.06 12.43 -2.97
C LYS A 34 -6.65 10.97 -2.79
N ILE A 35 -5.39 10.65 -3.04
CA ILE A 35 -4.84 9.29 -2.89
C ILE A 35 -4.98 8.80 -1.45
N LYS A 36 -4.71 9.63 -0.46
CA LYS A 36 -4.83 9.25 0.96
C LYS A 36 -6.24 8.79 1.30
N VAL A 37 -7.27 9.48 0.78
CA VAL A 37 -8.67 9.09 0.96
C VAL A 37 -8.95 7.73 0.29
N ASP A 38 -8.61 7.62 -0.99
CA ASP A 38 -8.87 6.40 -1.77
C ASP A 38 -8.14 5.19 -1.18
N PHE A 39 -6.90 5.37 -0.75
CA PHE A 39 -6.11 4.30 -0.13
C PHE A 39 -6.64 3.91 1.26
N THR A 40 -6.98 4.90 2.09
CA THR A 40 -7.58 4.63 3.41
C THR A 40 -8.84 3.81 3.26
N TYR A 41 -9.75 4.20 2.35
CA TYR A 41 -10.96 3.43 2.08
C TYR A 41 -10.64 2.02 1.61
N ALA A 42 -9.88 1.87 0.51
CA ALA A 42 -9.64 0.57 -0.11
C ALA A 42 -8.95 -0.40 0.86
N SER A 43 -7.91 0.07 1.57
CA SER A 43 -7.12 -0.77 2.46
C SER A 43 -7.90 -1.25 3.69
N ASN A 44 -8.74 -0.40 4.30
CA ASN A 44 -9.57 -0.80 5.45
C ASN A 44 -10.76 -1.67 5.02
N ASN A 45 -11.36 -1.39 3.87
CA ASN A 45 -12.47 -2.18 3.35
C ASN A 45 -12.06 -3.63 3.05
N LEU A 46 -10.81 -3.87 2.61
CA LEU A 46 -10.24 -5.22 2.46
C LEU A 46 -10.21 -6.00 3.78
N GLU A 47 -9.99 -5.33 4.90
CA GLU A 47 -9.97 -5.93 6.24
C GLU A 47 -11.38 -6.07 6.86
N GLY A 48 -12.43 -5.68 6.12
CA GLY A 48 -13.81 -5.84 6.54
C GLY A 48 -14.45 -4.61 7.17
N ASN A 49 -13.75 -3.46 7.20
CA ASN A 49 -14.30 -2.17 7.60
C ASN A 49 -15.52 -1.82 6.73
N LYS A 50 -16.60 -1.41 7.34
CA LYS A 50 -17.90 -1.17 6.67
C LYS A 50 -18.14 0.29 6.26
N ILE A 51 -17.24 1.19 6.61
CA ILE A 51 -17.31 2.59 6.21
C ILE A 51 -17.27 2.68 4.67
N THR A 52 -18.24 3.37 4.09
CA THR A 52 -18.30 3.59 2.64
C THR A 52 -17.27 4.64 2.20
N HIS A 53 -16.96 4.69 0.90
CA HIS A 53 -16.06 5.70 0.36
C HIS A 53 -16.55 7.15 0.62
N GLY A 54 -17.87 7.39 0.48
CA GLY A 54 -18.45 8.69 0.81
C GLY A 54 -18.31 9.07 2.28
N GLN A 55 -18.55 8.12 3.18
CA GLN A 55 -18.34 8.33 4.61
C GLN A 55 -16.85 8.53 4.95
N THR A 56 -15.94 7.83 4.27
CA THR A 56 -14.49 8.05 4.43
C THR A 56 -14.13 9.51 4.09
N ILE A 57 -14.68 10.06 3.00
CA ILE A 57 -14.50 11.47 2.65
C ILE A 57 -15.00 12.39 3.78
N GLN A 58 -16.21 12.15 4.28
CA GLN A 58 -16.82 12.96 5.36
C GLN A 58 -15.95 12.91 6.64
N ILE A 59 -15.51 11.72 7.05
CA ILE A 59 -14.64 11.55 8.22
C ILE A 59 -13.34 12.33 8.05
N LEU A 60 -12.69 12.21 6.89
CA LEU A 60 -11.34 12.73 6.71
C LEU A 60 -11.28 14.22 6.32
N LYS A 61 -12.33 14.76 5.70
CA LYS A 61 -12.40 16.16 5.28
C LYS A 61 -13.24 17.01 6.21
N ASP A 62 -14.40 16.49 6.60
CA ASP A 62 -15.42 17.27 7.32
C ASP A 62 -15.40 16.98 8.83
N LEU A 63 -14.57 16.01 9.29
CA LEU A 63 -14.47 15.56 10.67
C LEU A 63 -15.83 15.12 11.27
N VAL A 64 -16.72 14.59 10.43
CA VAL A 64 -18.05 14.14 10.80
C VAL A 64 -18.04 12.61 11.00
N SER A 65 -18.46 12.15 12.17
CA SER A 65 -18.68 10.72 12.42
C SER A 65 -20.04 10.29 11.85
N PRO A 66 -20.09 9.26 10.97
CA PRO A 66 -21.36 8.70 10.53
C PRO A 66 -22.13 8.10 11.73
N GLN A 67 -23.44 8.37 11.80
CA GLN A 67 -24.27 7.95 12.96
C GLN A 67 -24.33 6.43 13.16
N ASP A 68 -24.27 5.67 12.08
CA ASP A 68 -24.40 4.20 12.08
C ASP A 68 -23.05 3.45 12.01
N ALA A 69 -21.93 4.16 12.08
CA ALA A 69 -20.61 3.53 12.02
C ALA A 69 -20.20 2.95 13.38
N ALA A 70 -19.66 1.74 13.37
CA ALA A 70 -18.98 1.21 14.54
C ALA A 70 -17.78 2.10 14.89
N ILE A 71 -17.58 2.35 16.19
CA ILE A 71 -16.47 3.19 16.66
C ILE A 71 -15.12 2.61 16.21
N SER A 72 -14.97 1.29 16.22
CA SER A 72 -13.78 0.61 15.71
C SER A 72 -13.52 0.93 14.25
N ASP A 73 -14.53 0.86 13.38
CA ASP A 73 -14.42 1.16 11.97
C ASP A 73 -14.00 2.62 11.72
N TYR A 74 -14.60 3.55 12.47
CA TYR A 74 -14.24 4.96 12.44
C TYR A 74 -12.78 5.20 12.83
N LEU A 75 -12.34 4.60 13.94
CA LEU A 75 -10.97 4.73 14.43
C LEU A 75 -9.94 4.13 13.48
N ASP A 76 -10.26 3.02 12.82
CA ASP A 76 -9.41 2.43 11.79
C ASP A 76 -9.18 3.40 10.62
N ILE A 77 -10.22 4.10 10.16
CA ILE A 77 -10.12 5.13 9.10
C ILE A 77 -9.21 6.27 9.55
N VAL A 78 -9.42 6.81 10.75
CA VAL A 78 -8.65 7.95 11.28
C VAL A 78 -7.18 7.57 11.48
N ASN A 79 -6.91 6.41 12.08
CA ASN A 79 -5.55 5.94 12.33
C ASN A 79 -4.81 5.64 11.02
N HIS A 80 -5.49 5.01 10.05
CA HIS A 80 -4.88 4.72 8.76
C HIS A 80 -4.49 6.01 8.03
N LYS A 81 -5.39 7.01 7.99
CA LYS A 81 -5.06 8.32 7.39
C LYS A 81 -3.87 8.97 8.09
N LYS A 82 -3.84 8.96 9.43
CA LYS A 82 -2.70 9.51 10.18
C LYS A 82 -1.38 8.84 9.82
N VAL A 83 -1.37 7.52 9.66
CA VAL A 83 -0.19 6.78 9.19
C VAL A 83 0.20 7.20 7.78
N LEU A 84 -0.78 7.39 6.88
CA LEU A 84 -0.50 7.88 5.53
C LEU A 84 0.05 9.30 5.52
N ASP A 85 -0.41 10.19 6.41
CA ASP A 85 0.17 11.53 6.56
C ASP A 85 1.65 11.43 6.94
N MET A 86 1.99 10.63 7.97
CA MET A 86 3.38 10.40 8.38
C MET A 86 4.26 9.88 7.23
N VAL A 87 3.74 8.93 6.45
CA VAL A 87 4.47 8.34 5.31
C VAL A 87 4.61 9.32 4.16
N PHE A 88 3.52 10.02 3.78
CA PHE A 88 3.51 10.87 2.58
C PHE A 88 4.23 12.21 2.77
N GLU A 89 4.27 12.72 3.99
CA GLU A 89 5.05 13.93 4.31
C GLU A 89 6.56 13.69 4.20
N ASN A 90 7.01 12.46 4.46
CA ASN A 90 8.42 12.12 4.55
C ASN A 90 8.85 10.99 3.59
N TYR A 91 8.03 10.64 2.59
CA TYR A 91 8.25 9.46 1.75
C TYR A 91 9.66 9.37 1.16
N ALA A 92 10.27 10.49 0.79
CA ALA A 92 11.60 10.53 0.18
C ALA A 92 12.72 10.20 1.15
N LEU A 93 12.53 10.46 2.44
CA LEU A 93 13.49 10.28 3.51
C LEU A 93 13.22 9.04 4.36
N GLU A 94 12.00 8.50 4.27
CA GLU A 94 11.58 7.37 5.08
C GLU A 94 12.34 6.11 4.67
N GLN A 95 13.14 5.59 5.59
CA GLN A 95 13.84 4.33 5.38
C GLN A 95 12.96 3.16 5.83
N ILE A 96 13.08 2.03 5.13
CA ILE A 96 12.46 0.79 5.56
C ILE A 96 13.34 0.23 6.68
N THR A 97 12.95 0.48 7.91
CA THR A 97 13.61 -0.01 9.12
C THR A 97 12.62 -0.73 10.00
N GLU A 98 13.12 -1.62 10.86
CA GLU A 98 12.28 -2.30 11.85
C GLU A 98 11.57 -1.30 12.76
N GLU A 99 12.28 -0.25 13.19
CA GLU A 99 11.73 0.81 14.04
C GLU A 99 10.56 1.53 13.36
N ASN A 100 10.72 1.91 12.08
CA ASN A 100 9.66 2.58 11.33
C ASN A 100 8.45 1.67 11.10
N ILE A 101 8.67 0.40 10.79
CA ILE A 101 7.58 -0.58 10.65
C ILE A 101 6.80 -0.69 11.97
N LYS A 102 7.49 -0.87 13.09
CA LYS A 102 6.86 -0.97 14.42
C LYS A 102 6.18 0.33 14.84
N LYS A 103 6.76 1.49 14.54
CA LYS A 103 6.18 2.82 14.81
C LYS A 103 4.87 3.02 14.06
N LEU A 104 4.85 2.76 12.74
CA LEU A 104 3.65 2.92 11.92
C LEU A 104 2.58 1.88 12.31
N HIS A 105 2.96 0.66 12.63
CA HIS A 105 2.03 -0.35 13.16
C HIS A 105 1.41 0.10 14.49
N ARG A 106 2.18 0.67 15.40
CA ARG A 106 1.67 1.20 16.68
C ARG A 106 0.63 2.29 16.46
N GLU A 107 0.89 3.24 15.55
CA GLU A 107 -0.08 4.30 15.25
C GLU A 107 -1.34 3.76 14.54
N LEU A 108 -1.17 2.78 13.65
CA LEU A 108 -2.28 2.15 12.94
C LEU A 108 -3.24 1.42 13.90
N MET A 109 -2.68 0.70 14.86
CA MET A 109 -3.43 -0.25 15.71
C MET A 109 -3.71 0.28 17.12
N LYS A 110 -3.39 1.55 17.40
CA LYS A 110 -3.43 2.10 18.77
C LYS A 110 -4.81 2.06 19.42
N SER A 111 -5.88 2.12 18.63
CA SER A 111 -7.25 2.05 19.15
C SER A 111 -7.63 0.64 19.61
N GLN A 112 -7.03 -0.39 19.07
CA GLN A 112 -7.30 -1.77 19.48
C GLN A 112 -6.72 -2.10 20.85
N ALA A 113 -5.59 -1.47 21.23
CA ALA A 113 -5.00 -1.63 22.56
C ALA A 113 -5.89 -1.16 23.70
N GLN A 114 -6.90 -0.32 23.41
CA GLN A 114 -7.79 0.26 24.42
C GLN A 114 -9.04 -0.59 24.72
N TRP A 115 -9.35 -1.58 23.87
CA TRP A 115 -10.64 -2.28 23.89
C TRP A 115 -10.54 -3.78 24.20
N GLY A 116 -9.34 -4.33 24.38
CA GLY A 116 -9.18 -5.77 24.59
C GLY A 116 -8.17 -6.10 25.67
N ASP A 117 -8.59 -7.00 26.58
CA ASP A 117 -7.67 -7.76 27.43
C ASP A 117 -6.86 -8.79 26.62
N ASP A 118 -6.91 -8.68 25.29
CA ASP A 118 -6.32 -9.67 24.40
C ASP A 118 -4.85 -9.35 24.21
N ILE A 119 -3.98 -10.06 24.94
CA ILE A 119 -2.52 -9.96 24.90
C ILE A 119 -1.93 -10.26 23.51
N HIS A 120 -2.76 -10.72 22.57
CA HIS A 120 -2.34 -11.01 21.20
C HIS A 120 -2.11 -9.76 20.33
N TYR A 121 -2.62 -8.60 20.77
CA TYR A 121 -2.63 -7.36 20.00
C TYR A 121 -1.85 -6.24 20.68
N ASP A 122 -0.51 -6.40 20.79
CA ASP A 122 0.34 -5.32 21.32
C ASP A 122 0.85 -4.44 20.14
N PRO A 123 0.27 -3.24 19.95
CA PRO A 123 0.63 -2.38 18.83
C PRO A 123 2.12 -2.04 18.80
N GLY A 124 2.76 -2.33 17.67
CA GLY A 124 4.18 -2.07 17.45
C GLY A 124 5.11 -3.15 17.99
N LYS A 125 4.58 -4.26 18.52
CA LYS A 125 5.38 -5.42 18.89
C LYS A 125 5.08 -6.60 17.99
N TYR A 126 6.10 -7.43 17.74
CA TYR A 126 5.91 -8.67 17.02
C TYR A 126 5.04 -9.65 17.81
N LYS A 127 4.38 -10.53 17.08
CA LYS A 127 3.55 -11.59 17.66
C LYS A 127 4.36 -12.49 18.59
N ILE A 128 3.68 -12.98 19.63
CA ILE A 128 4.23 -13.96 20.59
C ILE A 128 3.54 -15.32 20.49
N PHE A 129 2.52 -15.43 19.64
CA PHE A 129 1.80 -16.67 19.36
C PHE A 129 1.84 -16.96 17.86
N GLU A 130 1.76 -18.23 17.50
CA GLU A 130 1.58 -18.64 16.11
C GLU A 130 0.26 -18.09 15.56
N ASN A 131 0.31 -17.59 14.35
CA ASN A 131 -0.88 -17.27 13.60
C ASN A 131 -0.92 -18.08 12.30
N ARG A 132 -2.13 -18.34 11.85
CA ARG A 132 -2.41 -19.18 10.68
C ARG A 132 -3.62 -18.65 9.93
N THR A 133 -3.75 -19.04 8.69
CA THR A 133 -4.97 -18.80 7.90
C THR A 133 -5.35 -20.08 7.16
N TYR A 134 -6.60 -20.15 6.72
CA TYR A 134 -7.06 -21.22 5.84
C TYR A 134 -7.19 -20.68 4.43
N ARG A 135 -6.58 -21.38 3.50
CA ARG A 135 -6.69 -21.09 2.07
C ARG A 135 -8.07 -21.44 1.54
N SER A 136 -8.39 -20.93 0.34
CA SER A 136 -9.67 -21.25 -0.32
C SER A 136 -9.87 -22.75 -0.62
N ASP A 137 -8.79 -23.53 -0.66
CA ASP A 137 -8.81 -24.98 -0.80
C ASP A 137 -8.94 -25.72 0.55
N GLY A 138 -9.15 -25.00 1.65
CA GLY A 138 -9.29 -25.53 3.01
C GLY A 138 -7.96 -25.90 3.68
N LYS A 139 -6.82 -25.75 3.00
CA LYS A 139 -5.52 -26.04 3.60
C LYS A 139 -5.08 -24.96 4.56
N GLU A 140 -4.51 -25.38 5.67
CA GLU A 140 -3.87 -24.51 6.62
C GLU A 140 -2.59 -23.92 6.04
N HIS A 141 -2.39 -22.64 6.24
CA HIS A 141 -1.18 -21.93 5.93
C HIS A 141 -0.60 -21.35 7.21
N LEU A 142 0.62 -21.80 7.55
CA LEU A 142 1.37 -21.31 8.71
C LEU A 142 2.31 -20.20 8.26
N TYR A 143 2.38 -19.16 9.06
CA TYR A 143 3.35 -18.08 8.93
C TYR A 143 4.62 -18.41 9.75
N ALA A 144 5.66 -17.60 9.62
CA ALA A 144 6.86 -17.74 10.44
C ALA A 144 6.53 -17.86 11.93
N ALA A 145 7.20 -18.75 12.65
CA ALA A 145 7.04 -18.88 14.09
C ALA A 145 7.49 -17.60 14.82
N PRO A 146 6.95 -17.28 16.01
CA PRO A 146 7.27 -16.02 16.70
C PRO A 146 8.76 -15.75 16.92
N ASP A 147 9.54 -16.78 17.21
CA ASP A 147 11.00 -16.72 17.40
C ASP A 147 11.78 -16.50 16.09
N GLU A 148 11.20 -16.86 14.95
CA GLU A 148 11.78 -16.64 13.63
C GLU A 148 11.54 -15.21 13.11
N VAL A 149 10.47 -14.54 13.57
CA VAL A 149 10.04 -13.23 13.04
C VAL A 149 11.15 -12.18 13.07
N PRO A 150 11.92 -11.97 14.15
CA PRO A 150 12.94 -10.92 14.17
C PRO A 150 14.00 -11.11 13.08
N THR A 151 14.49 -12.33 12.90
CA THR A 151 15.50 -12.67 11.88
C THR A 151 14.92 -12.52 10.48
N ALA A 152 13.71 -13.03 10.23
CA ALA A 152 13.05 -12.94 8.94
C ALA A 152 12.76 -11.49 8.53
N MET A 153 12.34 -10.66 9.47
CA MET A 153 12.12 -9.22 9.24
C MET A 153 13.43 -8.48 8.95
N SER A 154 14.49 -8.75 9.71
CA SER A 154 15.81 -8.16 9.47
C SER A 154 16.31 -8.49 8.05
N THR A 155 16.19 -9.74 7.63
CA THR A 155 16.56 -10.20 6.28
C THR A 155 15.73 -9.50 5.22
N LEU A 156 14.41 -9.46 5.36
CA LEU A 156 13.51 -8.79 4.40
C LEU A 156 13.86 -7.31 4.24
N ILE A 157 14.09 -6.62 5.35
CA ILE A 157 14.44 -5.19 5.36
C ILE A 157 15.78 -4.96 4.65
N LEU A 158 16.80 -5.75 4.98
CA LEU A 158 18.13 -5.64 4.37
C LEU A 158 18.06 -5.88 2.86
N GLU A 159 17.47 -6.98 2.42
CA GLU A 159 17.34 -7.33 1.00
C GLU A 159 16.54 -6.27 0.22
N THR A 160 15.48 -5.73 0.82
CA THR A 160 14.67 -4.69 0.19
C THR A 160 15.47 -3.41 0.01
N ASN A 161 16.16 -2.94 1.05
CA ASN A 161 16.96 -1.72 0.98
C ASN A 161 18.14 -1.87 -0.01
N GLU A 162 18.81 -3.02 -0.05
CA GLU A 162 19.84 -3.29 -1.04
C GLU A 162 19.27 -3.30 -2.48
N SER A 163 18.14 -3.96 -2.69
CA SER A 163 17.48 -3.99 -4.00
C SER A 163 17.07 -2.60 -4.47
N LEU A 164 16.63 -1.73 -3.55
CA LEU A 164 16.25 -0.35 -3.87
C LEU A 164 17.43 0.53 -4.29
N LYS A 165 18.65 0.29 -3.78
CA LYS A 165 19.86 1.00 -4.22
C LYS A 165 20.18 0.72 -5.69
N TYR A 166 19.96 -0.51 -6.14
CA TYR A 166 20.25 -0.98 -7.48
C TYR A 166 19.00 -1.09 -8.37
N SER A 167 17.91 -0.40 -8.00
CA SER A 167 16.68 -0.43 -8.77
C SER A 167 16.88 0.14 -10.19
N ASP A 168 16.27 -0.54 -11.17
CA ASP A 168 16.40 -0.21 -12.59
C ASP A 168 15.03 -0.36 -13.28
N PHE A 169 14.53 0.73 -13.87
CA PHE A 169 13.24 0.77 -14.56
C PHE A 169 13.19 -0.08 -15.84
N ASN A 170 14.33 -0.42 -16.41
CA ASN A 170 14.42 -1.23 -17.63
C ASN A 170 14.66 -2.72 -17.36
N ASN A 171 14.87 -3.10 -16.11
CA ASN A 171 15.07 -4.47 -15.70
C ASN A 171 13.91 -4.92 -14.83
N ILE A 172 13.16 -5.93 -15.26
CA ILE A 172 11.96 -6.40 -14.57
C ILE A 172 12.27 -6.85 -13.14
N GLU A 173 13.33 -7.60 -12.93
CA GLU A 173 13.71 -8.14 -11.61
C GLU A 173 14.11 -7.02 -10.64
N ARG A 174 14.76 -5.97 -11.13
CA ARG A 174 15.18 -4.79 -10.37
C ARG A 174 14.21 -3.62 -10.44
N HIS A 175 13.06 -3.82 -11.09
CA HIS A 175 12.06 -2.76 -11.18
C HIS A 175 11.45 -2.47 -9.81
N PRO A 176 11.18 -1.19 -9.45
CA PRO A 176 10.58 -0.82 -8.17
C PRO A 176 9.28 -1.58 -7.84
N LEU A 177 8.45 -1.87 -8.84
CA LEU A 177 7.25 -2.67 -8.65
C LEU A 177 7.56 -4.10 -8.20
N THR A 178 8.58 -4.73 -8.79
CA THR A 178 8.99 -6.09 -8.41
C THR A 178 9.51 -6.12 -6.98
N ILE A 179 10.35 -5.14 -6.61
CA ILE A 179 10.86 -4.99 -5.24
C ILE A 179 9.70 -4.77 -4.25
N ALA A 180 8.77 -3.86 -4.57
CA ALA A 180 7.60 -3.57 -3.74
C ALA A 180 6.68 -4.78 -3.59
N THR A 181 6.47 -5.54 -4.68
CA THR A 181 5.65 -6.76 -4.69
C THR A 181 6.30 -7.86 -3.84
N ARG A 182 7.62 -8.04 -3.96
CA ARG A 182 8.36 -9.02 -3.16
C ARG A 182 8.29 -8.68 -1.67
N PHE A 183 8.53 -7.41 -1.30
CA PHE A 183 8.36 -6.96 0.08
C PHE A 183 6.96 -7.28 0.60
N HIS A 184 5.93 -6.87 -0.13
CA HIS A 184 4.54 -7.10 0.23
C HIS A 184 4.22 -8.58 0.43
N TYR A 185 4.62 -9.43 -0.53
CA TYR A 185 4.36 -10.86 -0.48
C TYR A 185 5.07 -11.54 0.69
N VAL A 186 6.37 -11.30 0.86
CA VAL A 186 7.15 -11.92 1.94
C VAL A 186 6.66 -11.47 3.30
N PHE A 187 6.43 -10.16 3.48
CA PHE A 187 5.92 -9.60 4.73
C PHE A 187 4.57 -10.22 5.12
N LEU A 188 3.62 -10.26 4.17
CA LEU A 188 2.24 -10.67 4.46
C LEU A 188 2.05 -12.18 4.45
N ASN A 189 2.68 -12.91 3.52
CA ASN A 189 2.42 -14.33 3.30
C ASN A 189 3.45 -15.28 3.92
N ARG A 190 4.67 -14.82 4.19
CA ARG A 190 5.72 -15.66 4.78
C ARG A 190 5.91 -15.34 6.24
N ILE A 191 6.06 -14.08 6.59
CA ILE A 191 6.43 -13.66 7.94
C ILE A 191 5.20 -13.40 8.80
N HIS A 192 4.30 -12.52 8.36
CA HIS A 192 3.09 -12.10 9.10
C HIS A 192 3.43 -11.68 10.53
N PRO A 193 4.24 -10.59 10.70
CA PRO A 193 5.00 -10.37 11.93
C PRO A 193 4.18 -9.94 13.14
N PHE A 194 2.97 -9.44 12.94
CA PHE A 194 2.13 -8.91 14.03
C PHE A 194 0.92 -9.79 14.30
N GLY A 195 0.25 -9.57 15.42
CA GLY A 195 -1.01 -10.24 15.75
C GLY A 195 -2.17 -9.85 14.81
N ASP A 196 -2.22 -8.57 14.41
CA ASP A 196 -3.17 -8.03 13.43
C ASP A 196 -2.53 -6.85 12.67
N GLY A 197 -3.25 -6.25 11.70
CA GLY A 197 -2.79 -5.08 10.94
C GLY A 197 -1.73 -5.37 9.87
N ASN A 198 -1.32 -6.62 9.69
CA ASN A 198 -0.27 -7.02 8.74
C ASN A 198 -0.62 -6.62 7.30
N GLY A 199 -1.86 -6.82 6.87
CA GLY A 199 -2.30 -6.47 5.52
C GLY A 199 -2.19 -4.97 5.25
N ARG A 200 -2.66 -4.14 6.19
CA ARG A 200 -2.59 -2.68 6.08
C ARG A 200 -1.15 -2.18 6.04
N ILE A 201 -0.29 -2.66 6.94
CA ILE A 201 1.14 -2.30 6.95
C ILE A 201 1.86 -2.77 5.68
N ALA A 202 1.65 -4.00 5.22
CA ALA A 202 2.25 -4.49 3.99
C ALA A 202 1.91 -3.61 2.78
N ARG A 203 0.64 -3.19 2.64
CA ARG A 203 0.20 -2.30 1.56
C ARG A 203 0.76 -0.88 1.70
N ILE A 204 0.91 -0.37 2.92
CA ILE A 204 1.54 0.94 3.18
C ILE A 204 3.00 0.92 2.74
N PHE A 205 3.80 -0.07 3.15
CA PHE A 205 5.21 -0.14 2.79
C PHE A 205 5.44 -0.45 1.30
N MET A 206 4.62 -1.31 0.69
CA MET A 206 4.62 -1.52 -0.76
C MET A 206 4.44 -0.18 -1.49
N ASN A 207 3.48 0.62 -1.06
CA ASN A 207 3.19 1.92 -1.67
C ASN A 207 4.25 2.99 -1.32
N LEU A 208 4.87 2.93 -0.14
CA LEU A 208 6.03 3.77 0.19
C LEU A 208 7.18 3.54 -0.81
N ILE A 209 7.52 2.28 -1.10
CA ILE A 209 8.53 1.91 -2.10
C ILE A 209 8.20 2.50 -3.48
N LEU A 210 6.94 2.40 -3.90
CA LEU A 210 6.49 2.96 -5.17
C LEU A 210 6.59 4.49 -5.19
N LEU A 211 6.15 5.17 -4.14
CA LEU A 211 6.22 6.63 -4.01
C LEU A 211 7.64 7.15 -4.05
N GLN A 212 8.59 6.50 -3.38
CA GLN A 212 10.02 6.84 -3.40
C GLN A 212 10.61 6.80 -4.80
N LYS A 213 10.07 5.96 -5.66
CA LYS A 213 10.47 5.81 -7.05
C LYS A 213 9.53 6.51 -8.03
N GLN A 214 8.72 7.47 -7.54
CA GLN A 214 7.80 8.31 -8.31
C GLN A 214 6.65 7.56 -9.02
N PHE A 215 6.37 6.32 -8.61
CA PHE A 215 5.17 5.60 -9.04
C PHE A 215 3.96 5.92 -8.16
N PRO A 216 2.76 6.05 -8.74
CA PRO A 216 1.55 6.20 -7.94
C PRO A 216 1.28 4.95 -7.12
N PRO A 217 0.62 5.09 -5.96
CA PRO A 217 0.21 3.95 -5.16
C PRO A 217 -0.72 2.99 -5.90
N ILE A 218 -0.63 1.73 -5.53
CA ILE A 218 -1.54 0.66 -5.95
C ILE A 218 -2.67 0.57 -4.93
N PHE A 219 -3.90 0.54 -5.43
CA PHE A 219 -5.10 0.25 -4.64
C PHE A 219 -5.62 -1.15 -4.99
N ILE A 220 -5.95 -1.91 -3.96
CA ILE A 220 -6.61 -3.20 -4.08
C ILE A 220 -8.01 -3.01 -3.53
N ASN A 221 -9.01 -3.05 -4.42
CA ASN A 221 -10.39 -2.81 -4.06
C ASN A 221 -11.07 -4.10 -3.57
N GLN A 222 -12.18 -3.99 -2.87
CA GLN A 222 -12.93 -5.12 -2.36
C GLN A 222 -13.37 -6.10 -3.48
N ILE A 223 -13.68 -5.58 -4.66
CA ILE A 223 -14.03 -6.41 -5.82
C ILE A 223 -12.89 -7.32 -6.26
N ASP A 224 -11.66 -6.91 -6.02
CA ASP A 224 -10.44 -7.66 -6.38
C ASP A 224 -10.00 -8.62 -5.27
N LYS A 225 -10.63 -8.57 -4.08
CA LYS A 225 -10.19 -9.32 -2.88
C LYS A 225 -10.03 -10.81 -3.14
N LYS A 226 -11.02 -11.43 -3.79
CA LYS A 226 -10.96 -12.87 -4.09
C LYS A 226 -9.74 -13.19 -4.97
N GLN A 227 -9.57 -12.46 -6.06
CA GLN A 227 -8.44 -12.64 -6.96
C GLN A 227 -7.11 -12.38 -6.26
N TYR A 228 -7.01 -11.29 -5.48
CA TYR A 228 -5.83 -10.96 -4.70
C TYR A 228 -5.40 -12.10 -3.77
N LEU A 229 -6.35 -12.70 -3.05
CA LEU A 229 -6.07 -13.85 -2.16
C LEU A 229 -5.66 -15.10 -2.94
N GLU A 230 -6.25 -15.35 -4.12
CA GLU A 230 -5.87 -16.46 -4.99
C GLU A 230 -4.41 -16.33 -5.48
N TYR A 231 -3.94 -15.10 -5.73
CA TYR A 231 -2.57 -14.87 -6.18
C TYR A 231 -1.50 -15.19 -5.13
N PHE A 232 -1.82 -15.14 -3.83
CA PHE A 232 -0.91 -15.67 -2.79
C PHE A 232 -0.67 -17.18 -2.96
N SER A 233 -1.74 -17.94 -3.17
CA SER A 233 -1.63 -19.40 -3.38
C SER A 233 -0.97 -19.74 -4.72
N ARG A 234 -1.13 -18.89 -5.74
CA ARG A 234 -0.45 -19.05 -7.03
C ARG A 234 1.03 -18.79 -6.94
N GLU A 235 1.44 -17.75 -6.20
CA GLU A 235 2.84 -17.39 -5.99
C GLU A 235 3.63 -18.51 -5.30
N GLU A 236 3.01 -19.27 -4.41
CA GLU A 236 3.64 -20.46 -3.78
C GLU A 236 4.01 -21.55 -4.77
N LYS A 237 3.30 -21.60 -5.91
CA LYS A 237 3.48 -22.62 -6.97
C LYS A 237 4.25 -22.10 -8.16
N THR A 238 4.15 -20.82 -8.42
CA THR A 238 4.70 -20.17 -9.61
C THR A 238 5.20 -18.80 -9.24
N GLU A 239 6.51 -18.66 -9.12
CA GLU A 239 7.17 -17.39 -8.82
C GLU A 239 6.77 -16.31 -9.85
N GLY A 240 6.49 -15.12 -9.36
CA GLY A 240 6.08 -13.98 -10.18
C GLY A 240 4.57 -13.86 -10.41
N ALA A 241 3.76 -14.81 -9.91
CA ALA A 241 2.31 -14.71 -10.04
C ALA A 241 1.75 -13.44 -9.35
N MET A 242 2.21 -13.12 -8.13
CA MET A 242 1.78 -11.89 -7.45
C MET A 242 2.18 -10.63 -8.24
N LEU A 243 3.32 -10.66 -8.91
CA LEU A 243 3.76 -9.56 -9.77
C LEU A 243 2.80 -9.35 -10.94
N GLU A 244 2.28 -10.42 -11.56
CA GLU A 244 1.27 -10.31 -12.62
C GLU A 244 0.03 -9.53 -12.14
N PHE A 245 -0.43 -9.79 -10.91
CA PHE A 245 -1.56 -9.06 -10.32
C PHE A 245 -1.21 -7.58 -10.10
N MET A 246 -0.05 -7.30 -9.51
CA MET A 246 0.36 -5.94 -9.15
C MET A 246 0.66 -5.06 -10.37
N VAL A 247 1.18 -5.64 -11.46
CA VAL A 247 1.41 -4.93 -12.73
C VAL A 247 0.11 -4.34 -13.28
N VAL A 248 -0.98 -5.11 -13.27
CA VAL A 248 -2.29 -4.61 -13.74
C VAL A 248 -2.76 -3.43 -12.89
N ARG A 249 -2.65 -3.54 -11.57
CA ARG A 249 -3.06 -2.47 -10.64
C ARG A 249 -2.20 -1.21 -10.82
N LEU A 250 -0.87 -1.36 -11.03
CA LEU A 250 0.00 -0.21 -11.27
C LEU A 250 -0.35 0.48 -12.60
N ILE A 251 -0.64 -0.25 -13.66
CA ILE A 251 -1.07 0.33 -14.94
C ILE A 251 -2.36 1.14 -14.77
N GLU A 252 -3.32 0.66 -13.97
CA GLU A 252 -4.55 1.41 -13.66
C GLU A 252 -4.25 2.70 -12.90
N SER A 253 -3.41 2.63 -11.87
CA SER A 253 -2.99 3.81 -11.09
C SER A 253 -2.24 4.84 -11.95
N LEU A 254 -1.36 4.39 -12.84
CA LEU A 254 -0.67 5.27 -13.80
C LEU A 254 -1.63 5.94 -14.78
N LYS A 255 -2.61 5.20 -15.30
CA LYS A 255 -3.66 5.78 -16.17
C LYS A 255 -4.47 6.85 -15.43
N ALA A 256 -4.84 6.57 -14.18
CA ALA A 256 -5.58 7.52 -13.34
C ALA A 256 -4.77 8.80 -13.07
N LYS A 257 -3.48 8.66 -12.68
CA LYS A 257 -2.58 9.82 -12.47
C LYS A 257 -2.41 10.63 -13.74
N ARG A 258 -2.19 9.99 -14.88
CA ARG A 258 -2.06 10.68 -16.17
C ARG A 258 -3.34 11.48 -16.51
N LYS A 259 -4.52 10.87 -16.33
CA LYS A 259 -5.82 11.53 -16.58
C LYS A 259 -5.96 12.76 -15.68
N TYR A 260 -5.65 12.66 -14.40
CA TYR A 260 -5.69 13.78 -13.46
C TYR A 260 -4.79 14.94 -13.92
N LEU A 261 -3.52 14.66 -14.23
CA LEU A 261 -2.55 15.67 -14.64
C LEU A 261 -2.93 16.32 -15.98
N SER A 262 -3.47 15.55 -16.93
CA SER A 262 -3.94 16.10 -18.21
C SER A 262 -5.13 17.04 -18.02
N ALA A 263 -6.07 16.72 -17.14
CA ALA A 263 -7.20 17.59 -16.82
C ALA A 263 -6.73 18.89 -16.16
N LYS A 264 -5.79 18.81 -15.21
CA LYS A 264 -5.21 19.99 -14.53
C LYS A 264 -4.45 20.92 -15.49
N ALA A 265 -3.69 20.36 -16.43
CA ALA A 265 -2.99 21.14 -17.46
C ALA A 265 -3.96 21.91 -18.38
N ASN A 266 -5.09 21.30 -18.76
CA ASN A 266 -6.11 21.93 -19.59
C ASN A 266 -6.82 23.10 -18.87
N ILE A 267 -7.08 23.00 -17.57
CA ILE A 267 -7.65 24.08 -16.76
C ILE A 267 -6.70 25.27 -16.73
N ASN A 268 -5.41 25.04 -16.51
CA ASN A 268 -4.40 26.11 -16.43
C ASN A 268 -4.21 26.84 -17.79
N THR A 269 -4.32 26.12 -18.90
CA THR A 269 -4.24 26.73 -20.23
C THR A 269 -5.51 27.48 -20.65
N GLY A 270 -6.68 27.03 -20.17
CA GLY A 270 -7.99 27.68 -20.42
C GLY A 270 -8.16 29.00 -19.67
N THR A 271 -7.66 29.10 -18.44
CA THR A 271 -7.69 30.34 -17.64
C THR A 271 -6.73 31.42 -18.15
N SER A 272 -5.68 31.06 -18.87
CA SER A 272 -4.73 31.99 -19.50
C SER A 272 -5.33 32.67 -20.74
N LYS A 273 -6.30 32.04 -21.43
CA LYS A 273 -6.95 32.62 -22.64
C LYS A 273 -8.06 33.62 -22.34
N ASN A 274 -8.57 33.66 -21.12
CA ASN A 274 -9.66 34.60 -20.72
C ASN A 274 -9.15 35.86 -19.99
N LYS A 275 -7.84 36.11 -19.95
CA LYS A 275 -7.21 37.29 -19.33
C LYS A 275 -6.46 38.16 -20.38
N GLY A 276 -6.78 38.02 -21.67
CA GLY A 276 -6.24 38.80 -22.74
C GLY A 276 -7.26 39.75 -23.35
#